data_2fe3904c42964920ba1f49655568aa21
#
_entry.id   2fe3904c42964920ba1f49655568aa21
#
_cell.length_a   1.000
_cell.length_b   1.000
_cell.length_c   1.000
_cell.angle_alpha   90.00
_cell.angle_beta   90.00
_cell.angle_gamma   90.00
#
_symmetry.space_group_name_H-M   'P 1'
#
loop_
_entity.id
_entity.type
_entity.pdbx_description
1 polymer ?
#
loop_
_entity_poly.entity_id
_entity_poly.type
_entity_poly.pdbx_seq_one_letter_code
_entity_poly.pdbx_strand_id
1 'polypeptide(L)'
;MATVQMYTTRWCGYCVRAKTLLEARGIEFEEISLDDDLGFRRRLLDLTGGWTVPQILIDGRPIGGYTELWQLDRSGELERLAA
;
A
#
# COMPACT_ATOMS: atom_id res chain seq x y z
N MET A 1 7.81 8.13 13.76
CA MET A 1 7.48 6.90 13.02
C MET A 1 6.69 7.26 11.78
N ALA A 2 6.97 6.60 10.67
CA ALA A 2 6.25 6.86 9.43
C ALA A 2 4.83 6.28 9.50
N THR A 3 3.90 6.97 8.84
CA THR A 3 2.53 6.49 8.68
C THR A 3 2.44 5.71 7.38
N VAL A 4 2.04 4.45 7.46
CA VAL A 4 1.87 3.60 6.28
C VAL A 4 0.40 3.33 6.09
N GLN A 5 -0.11 3.59 4.90
CA GLN A 5 -1.50 3.37 4.54
C GLN A 5 -1.58 2.50 3.30
N MET A 6 -2.57 1.62 3.25
CA MET A 6 -2.77 0.73 2.11
C MET A 6 -4.23 0.71 1.71
N TYR A 7 -4.50 1.07 0.47
CA TYR A 7 -5.84 0.94 -0.12
C TYR A 7 -5.99 -0.44 -0.71
N THR A 8 -7.04 -1.14 -0.32
CA THR A 8 -7.27 -2.53 -0.71
C THR A 8 -8.71 -2.75 -1.15
N THR A 9 -8.94 -3.87 -1.82
CA THR A 9 -10.28 -4.39 -2.07
C THR A 9 -10.32 -5.86 -1.67
N ARG A 10 -11.53 -6.39 -1.52
CA ARG A 10 -11.77 -7.81 -1.32
C ARG A 10 -11.24 -8.57 -2.55
N TRP A 11 -10.82 -9.80 -2.37
CA TRP A 11 -10.36 -10.66 -3.46
C TRP A 11 -9.11 -10.15 -4.19
N CYS A 12 -8.26 -9.43 -3.50
CA CYS A 12 -7.00 -8.91 -4.06
C CYS A 12 -5.83 -9.72 -3.54
N GLY A 13 -5.30 -10.61 -4.36
CA GLY A 13 -4.15 -11.46 -3.98
C GLY A 13 -2.90 -10.65 -3.71
N TYR A 14 -2.66 -9.59 -4.48
CA TYR A 14 -1.50 -8.73 -4.25
C TYR A 14 -1.63 -7.91 -2.98
N CYS A 15 -2.87 -7.57 -2.59
CA CYS A 15 -3.10 -6.90 -1.30
C CYS A 15 -2.71 -7.82 -0.15
N VAL A 16 -3.06 -9.11 -0.24
CA VAL A 16 -2.66 -10.10 0.77
C VAL A 16 -1.14 -10.20 0.86
N ARG A 17 -0.47 -10.26 -0.28
CA ARG A 17 0.99 -10.33 -0.31
C ARG A 17 1.64 -9.09 0.30
N ALA A 18 1.10 -7.92 0.00
CA ALA A 18 1.62 -6.67 0.56
C ALA A 18 1.45 -6.63 2.07
N LYS A 19 0.29 -7.04 2.57
CA LYS A 19 0.04 -7.09 4.01
C LYS A 19 0.99 -8.07 4.69
N THR A 20 1.18 -9.24 4.10
CA THR A 20 2.08 -10.25 4.64
C THR A 20 3.51 -9.72 4.73
N LEU A 21 3.96 -9.00 3.70
CA LEU A 21 5.29 -8.42 3.70
C LEU A 21 5.47 -7.39 4.81
N LEU A 22 4.52 -6.48 4.95
CA LEU A 22 4.58 -5.46 6.01
C LEU A 22 4.56 -6.09 7.40
N GLU A 23 3.71 -7.08 7.60
CA GLU A 23 3.64 -7.80 8.88
C GLU A 23 4.94 -8.54 9.18
N ALA A 24 5.54 -9.17 8.18
CA ALA A 24 6.80 -9.89 8.34
C ALA A 24 7.95 -8.97 8.74
N ARG A 25 7.86 -7.70 8.37
CA ARG A 25 8.87 -6.69 8.72
C ARG A 25 8.52 -5.92 10.00
N GLY A 26 7.41 -6.25 10.65
CA GLY A 26 6.98 -5.57 11.86
C GLY A 26 6.52 -4.13 11.61
N ILE A 27 6.09 -3.82 10.40
CA ILE A 27 5.63 -2.49 10.02
C ILE A 27 4.12 -2.41 10.19
N GLU A 28 3.67 -1.51 11.06
CA GLU A 28 2.26 -1.24 11.24
C GLU A 28 1.72 -0.41 10.10
N PHE A 29 0.50 -0.68 9.69
CA PHE A 29 -0.14 0.04 8.59
C PHE A 29 -1.63 0.14 8.81
N GLU A 30 -2.22 1.16 8.19
CA GLU A 30 -3.66 1.35 8.16
C GLU A 30 -4.19 0.81 6.85
N GLU A 31 -5.12 -0.13 6.93
CA GLU A 31 -5.76 -0.68 5.74
C GLU A 31 -7.08 0.06 5.49
N ILE A 32 -7.24 0.57 4.27
CA ILE A 32 -8.44 1.29 3.87
C ILE A 32 -9.12 0.48 2.78
N SER A 33 -10.23 -0.15 3.13
CA SER A 33 -10.99 -0.96 2.19
C SER A 33 -11.82 -0.07 1.27
N LEU A 34 -11.82 -0.38 0.00
CA LEU A 34 -12.57 0.36 -1.02
C LEU A 34 -13.78 -0.44 -1.52
N ASP A 35 -14.13 -1.53 -0.85
CA ASP A 35 -15.17 -2.45 -1.32
C ASP A 35 -16.53 -1.79 -1.50
N ASP A 36 -16.89 -0.85 -0.62
CA ASP A 36 -18.19 -0.21 -0.64
C ASP A 36 -18.17 1.16 -1.33
N ASP A 37 -17.07 1.50 -1.98
CA ASP A 37 -16.91 2.80 -2.64
C ASP A 37 -17.01 2.61 -4.15
N LEU A 38 -18.14 2.99 -4.73
CA LEU A 38 -18.37 2.84 -6.16
C LEU A 38 -17.47 3.73 -7.01
N GLY A 39 -16.96 4.81 -6.43
CA GLY A 39 -16.05 5.73 -7.11
C GLY A 39 -14.60 5.52 -6.76
N PHE A 40 -14.25 4.37 -6.20
CA PHE A 40 -12.92 4.18 -5.63
C PHE A 40 -11.78 4.33 -6.65
N ARG A 41 -12.00 3.88 -7.87
CA ARG A 41 -10.94 3.95 -8.89
C ARG A 41 -10.57 5.38 -9.23
N ARG A 42 -11.57 6.25 -9.33
CA ARG A 42 -11.33 7.67 -9.58
C ARG A 42 -10.62 8.32 -8.41
N ARG A 43 -11.09 8.04 -7.19
CA ARG A 43 -10.46 8.57 -5.98
C ARG A 43 -9.03 8.08 -5.85
N LEU A 44 -8.80 6.82 -6.12
CA LEU A 44 -7.47 6.23 -6.04
C LEU A 44 -6.53 6.88 -7.06
N LEU A 45 -7.01 7.09 -8.27
CA LEU A 45 -6.23 7.75 -9.32
C LEU A 45 -5.84 9.17 -8.90
N ASP A 46 -6.78 9.90 -8.31
CA ASP A 46 -6.52 11.28 -7.85
C ASP A 46 -5.50 11.30 -6.71
N LEU A 47 -5.53 10.32 -5.82
CA LEU A 47 -4.64 10.27 -4.66
C LEU A 47 -3.26 9.72 -4.97
N THR A 48 -3.16 8.77 -5.88
CA THR A 48 -1.92 8.01 -6.06
C THR A 48 -1.38 8.03 -7.49
N GLY A 49 -2.18 8.45 -8.44
CA GLY A 49 -1.81 8.35 -9.86
C GLY A 49 -2.02 6.96 -10.45
N GLY A 50 -2.48 5.99 -9.66
CA GLY A 50 -2.78 4.65 -10.10
C GLY A 50 -4.20 4.24 -9.74
N TRP A 51 -4.76 3.30 -10.44
CA TRP A 51 -6.14 2.84 -10.23
C TRP A 51 -6.24 1.36 -9.87
N THR A 52 -5.12 0.71 -9.67
CA THR A 52 -5.07 -0.68 -9.24
C THR A 52 -4.87 -0.76 -7.72
N VAL A 53 -5.19 -1.91 -7.15
CA VAL A 53 -4.93 -2.17 -5.74
C VAL A 53 -3.94 -3.33 -5.62
N PRO A 54 -3.11 -3.35 -4.58
CA PRO A 54 -3.04 -2.37 -3.51
C PRO A 54 -2.38 -1.07 -3.97
N GLN A 55 -2.71 0.03 -3.30
CA GLN A 55 -1.94 1.28 -3.42
C GLN A 55 -1.45 1.64 -2.03
N ILE A 56 -0.16 1.87 -1.91
CA ILE A 56 0.51 2.05 -0.63
C ILE A 56 1.08 3.46 -0.56
N LEU A 57 0.85 4.12 0.57
CA LEU A 57 1.38 5.45 0.83
C LEU A 57 2.20 5.41 2.10
N ILE A 58 3.36 6.06 2.07
CA ILE A 58 4.21 6.24 3.24
C ILE A 58 4.33 7.74 3.48
N ASP A 59 3.84 8.18 4.63
CA ASP A 59 3.76 9.61 5.00
C ASP A 59 3.05 10.43 3.92
N GLY A 60 1.96 9.86 3.38
CA GLY A 60 1.16 10.52 2.35
C GLY A 60 1.73 10.45 0.95
N ARG A 61 2.89 9.85 0.75
CA ARG A 61 3.52 9.72 -0.56
C ARG A 61 3.17 8.37 -1.17
N PRO A 62 2.54 8.33 -2.34
CA PRO A 62 2.24 7.06 -3.00
C PRO A 62 3.54 6.40 -3.48
N ILE A 63 3.75 5.16 -3.07
CA ILE A 63 4.92 4.39 -3.52
C ILE A 63 4.56 3.37 -4.58
N GLY A 64 3.28 3.13 -4.81
CA GLY A 64 2.80 2.19 -5.80
C GLY A 64 2.13 0.99 -5.18
N GLY A 65 2.19 -0.15 -5.87
CA GLY A 65 1.59 -1.40 -5.44
C GLY A 65 2.58 -2.37 -4.82
N TYR A 66 2.21 -3.65 -4.89
CA TYR A 66 3.04 -4.70 -4.28
C TYR A 66 4.44 -4.79 -4.89
N THR A 67 4.55 -4.67 -6.21
CA THR A 67 5.86 -4.78 -6.87
C THR A 67 6.83 -3.72 -6.36
N GLU A 68 6.36 -2.48 -6.26
CA GLU A 68 7.15 -1.36 -5.77
C GLU A 68 7.49 -1.55 -4.29
N LEU A 69 6.54 -2.04 -3.49
CA LEU A 69 6.79 -2.34 -2.08
C LEU A 69 7.88 -3.42 -1.93
N TRP A 70 7.78 -4.47 -2.73
CA TRP A 70 8.75 -5.55 -2.73
C TRP A 70 10.15 -5.06 -3.11
N GLN A 71 10.24 -4.18 -4.11
CA GLN A 71 11.51 -3.59 -4.52
C GLN A 71 12.12 -2.74 -3.41
N LEU A 72 11.31 -1.95 -2.73
CA LEU A 72 11.77 -1.16 -1.59
C LEU A 72 12.29 -2.05 -0.46
N ASP A 73 11.61 -3.17 -0.21
CA ASP A 73 12.05 -4.12 0.80
C ASP A 73 13.39 -4.74 0.44
N ARG A 74 13.55 -5.16 -0.82
CA ARG A 74 14.77 -5.80 -1.29
C ARG A 74 15.98 -4.85 -1.24
N SER A 75 15.76 -3.58 -1.48
CA SER A 75 16.84 -2.58 -1.47
C SER A 75 17.19 -2.05 -0.09
N GLY A 76 16.40 -2.39 0.92
CA GLY A 76 16.56 -1.84 2.26
C GLY A 76 15.89 -0.49 2.48
N GLU A 77 15.32 0.10 1.43
CA GLU A 77 14.66 1.40 1.51
C GLU A 77 13.39 1.36 2.36
N LEU A 78 12.66 0.24 2.34
CA LEU A 78 11.41 0.13 3.09
C LEU A 78 11.64 0.32 4.57
N GLU A 79 12.66 -0.33 5.11
CA GLU A 79 13.00 -0.20 6.53
C GLU A 79 13.28 1.26 6.90
N ARG A 80 14.01 1.96 6.06
CA ARG A 80 14.34 3.36 6.28
C ARG A 80 13.11 4.27 6.17
N LEU A 81 12.28 4.06 5.14
CA LEU A 81 11.09 4.89 4.92
C LEU A 81 10.02 4.66 5.98
N ALA A 82 9.91 3.45 6.50
CA ALA A 82 8.90 3.09 7.48
C ALA A 82 9.35 3.28 8.94
N ALA A 83 10.56 3.72 9.13
CA ALA A 83 11.12 3.90 10.46
C ALA A 83 10.47 5.06 11.23
#